data_5ab406dee1c7c83fd6dc82e12fcf7f36
#
_entry.id   5ab406dee1c7c83fd6dc82e12fcf7f36
#
_cell.length_a   1.000
_cell.length_b   1.000
_cell.length_c   1.000
_cell.angle_alpha   90.00
_cell.angle_beta   90.00
_cell.angle_gamma   90.00
#
_symmetry.space_group_name_H-M   'P 1'
#
loop_
_entity.id
_entity.type
_entity.pdbx_description
1 polymer ?
#
loop_
_entity_poly.entity_id
_entity_poly.type
_entity_poly.pdbx_seq_one_letter_code
_entity_poly.pdbx_strand_id
1 'polypeptide(L)'
;MARVKIYGTGICPICEKTKQLLGKWKIPFDEVRIDLDKRALQEFITVTNGARTVPQITIDQKWIGGFSDLTELHMENALDELVEP
;
A
#
# COMPACT_ATOMS: atom_id res chain seq x y z
N MET A 1 -10.06 -10.41 -5.31
CA MET A 1 -9.59 -9.17 -4.69
C MET A 1 -8.19 -9.36 -4.14
N ALA A 2 -7.33 -8.39 -4.34
CA ALA A 2 -5.97 -8.47 -3.84
C ALA A 2 -5.94 -8.25 -2.32
N ARG A 3 -5.03 -8.92 -1.64
CA ARG A 3 -4.85 -8.74 -0.20
C ARG A 3 -4.13 -7.44 0.12
N VAL A 4 -3.33 -6.94 -0.83
CA VAL A 4 -2.54 -5.73 -0.67
C VAL A 4 -3.29 -4.55 -1.27
N LYS A 5 -3.39 -3.47 -0.51
CA LYS A 5 -3.91 -2.20 -1.02
C LYS A 5 -2.85 -1.12 -0.89
N ILE A 6 -2.72 -0.31 -1.94
CA ILE A 6 -1.86 0.87 -1.91
C ILE A 6 -2.75 2.10 -1.97
N TYR A 7 -2.66 2.93 -0.94
CA TYR A 7 -3.36 4.21 -0.90
C TYR A 7 -2.41 5.29 -1.39
N GLY A 8 -2.79 6.01 -2.42
CA GLY A 8 -1.92 7.01 -3.01
C GLY A 8 -2.66 8.06 -3.80
N THR A 9 -1.90 8.90 -4.49
CA THR A 9 -2.43 9.98 -5.32
C THR A 9 -1.90 9.84 -6.74
N GLY A 10 -2.46 10.64 -7.68
CA GLY A 10 -2.05 10.60 -9.07
C GLY A 10 -0.70 11.24 -9.33
N ILE A 11 -0.26 12.13 -8.43
CA ILE A 11 1.04 12.79 -8.57
C ILE A 11 1.90 12.35 -7.39
N CYS A 12 2.48 11.17 -7.51
CA CYS A 12 3.27 10.59 -6.42
C CYS A 12 4.32 9.64 -7.02
N PRO A 13 5.54 10.11 -7.23
CA PRO A 13 6.60 9.24 -7.78
C PRO A 13 6.86 8.00 -6.94
N ILE A 14 6.79 8.13 -5.62
CA ILE A 14 7.02 6.99 -4.72
C ILE A 14 5.87 5.99 -4.79
N CYS A 15 4.64 6.46 -5.00
CA CYS A 15 3.49 5.57 -5.22
C CYS A 15 3.70 4.74 -6.49
N GLU A 16 4.16 5.36 -7.57
CA GLU A 16 4.45 4.67 -8.81
C GLU A 16 5.55 3.63 -8.61
N LYS A 17 6.61 4.01 -7.90
CA LYS A 17 7.71 3.09 -7.61
C LYS A 17 7.23 1.89 -6.79
N THR A 18 6.35 2.13 -5.82
CA THR A 18 5.77 1.06 -5.01
C THR A 18 4.99 0.08 -5.87
N LYS A 19 4.17 0.59 -6.79
CA LYS A 19 3.40 -0.25 -7.70
C LYS A 19 4.31 -1.07 -8.61
N GLN A 20 5.37 -0.46 -9.11
CA GLN A 20 6.35 -1.15 -9.96
C GLN A 20 7.04 -2.28 -9.21
N LEU A 21 7.42 -2.03 -7.96
CA LEU A 21 8.06 -3.06 -7.14
C LEU A 21 7.13 -4.24 -6.87
N LEU A 22 5.89 -3.97 -6.51
CA LEU A 22 4.92 -5.03 -6.27
C LEU A 22 4.69 -5.86 -7.53
N GLY A 23 4.65 -5.21 -8.70
CA GLY A 23 4.56 -5.91 -9.98
C GLY A 23 5.77 -6.77 -10.24
N LYS A 24 6.96 -6.26 -9.96
CA LYS A 24 8.21 -7.00 -10.12
C LYS A 24 8.26 -8.22 -9.19
N TRP A 25 7.74 -8.08 -8.00
CA TRP A 25 7.67 -9.19 -7.03
C TRP A 25 6.49 -10.12 -7.28
N LYS A 26 5.68 -9.83 -8.30
CA LYS A 26 4.50 -10.62 -8.68
C LYS A 26 3.46 -10.69 -7.56
N ILE A 27 3.33 -9.59 -6.83
CA ILE A 27 2.34 -9.47 -5.76
C ILE A 27 1.17 -8.63 -6.29
N PRO A 28 -0.03 -9.22 -6.41
CA PRO A 28 -1.20 -8.45 -6.85
C PRO A 28 -1.60 -7.42 -5.79
N PHE A 29 -2.07 -6.28 -6.24
CA PHE A 29 -2.49 -5.20 -5.35
C PHE A 29 -3.66 -4.43 -5.95
N ASP A 30 -4.43 -3.77 -5.10
CA ASP A 30 -5.45 -2.82 -5.50
C ASP A 30 -4.93 -1.42 -5.23
N GLU A 31 -5.13 -0.52 -6.18
CA GLU A 31 -4.76 0.88 -6.01
C GLU A 31 -5.99 1.67 -5.54
N VAL A 32 -5.83 2.43 -4.47
CA VAL A 32 -6.88 3.28 -3.93
C VAL A 32 -6.43 4.74 -4.05
N ARG A 33 -7.12 5.50 -4.92
CA ARG A 33 -6.78 6.90 -5.18
C ARG A 33 -7.55 7.78 -4.22
N ILE A 34 -6.86 8.28 -3.21
CA ILE A 34 -7.48 9.11 -2.17
C ILE A 34 -7.73 10.54 -2.63
N ASP A 35 -7.17 10.91 -3.78
CA ASP A 35 -7.37 12.23 -4.37
C ASP A 35 -8.61 12.30 -5.27
N LEU A 36 -9.22 11.16 -5.59
CA LEU A 36 -10.35 11.11 -6.51
C LEU A 36 -11.69 10.84 -5.82
N ASP A 37 -11.68 10.34 -4.60
CA ASP A 37 -12.89 9.88 -3.93
C ASP A 37 -12.82 10.16 -2.44
N LYS A 38 -13.85 10.84 -1.93
CA LYS A 38 -13.91 11.17 -0.50
C LYS A 38 -14.01 9.94 0.38
N ARG A 39 -14.67 8.88 -0.10
CA ARG A 39 -14.77 7.62 0.65
C ARG A 39 -13.41 6.95 0.76
N ALA A 40 -12.62 6.99 -0.30
CA ALA A 40 -11.26 6.47 -0.29
C ALA A 40 -10.40 7.23 0.70
N LEU A 41 -10.53 8.56 0.75
CA LEU A 41 -9.82 9.38 1.72
C LEU A 41 -10.22 9.03 3.15
N GLN A 42 -11.51 8.85 3.42
CA GLN A 42 -11.99 8.46 4.74
C GLN A 42 -11.46 7.09 5.15
N GLU A 43 -11.48 6.12 4.24
CA GLU A 43 -10.92 4.81 4.49
C GLU A 43 -9.43 4.92 4.83
N PHE A 44 -8.69 5.71 4.06
CA PHE A 44 -7.27 5.95 4.28
C PHE A 44 -7.01 6.50 5.69
N ILE A 45 -7.76 7.54 6.07
CA ILE A 45 -7.60 8.15 7.39
C ILE A 45 -7.87 7.14 8.50
N THR A 46 -8.89 6.32 8.32
CA THR A 46 -9.29 5.32 9.31
C THR A 46 -8.24 4.21 9.46
N VAL A 47 -7.80 3.63 8.34
CA VAL A 47 -6.90 2.47 8.40
C VAL A 47 -5.48 2.85 8.77
N THR A 48 -5.07 4.11 8.52
CA THR A 48 -3.73 4.58 8.83
C THR A 48 -3.66 5.41 10.10
N ASN A 49 -4.78 5.53 10.80
CA ASN A 49 -4.85 6.34 12.01
C ASN A 49 -4.39 7.78 11.77
N GLY A 50 -4.79 8.34 10.63
CA GLY A 50 -4.54 9.74 10.30
C GLY A 50 -3.19 10.04 9.65
N ALA A 51 -2.61 9.07 8.93
CA ALA A 51 -1.36 9.32 8.22
C ALA A 51 -1.51 10.48 7.24
N ARG A 52 -0.46 11.25 7.06
CA ARG A 52 -0.46 12.46 6.21
C ARG A 52 0.43 12.32 4.98
N THR A 53 0.99 11.16 4.75
CA THR A 53 1.87 10.92 3.60
C THR A 53 1.38 9.74 2.79
N VAL A 54 1.73 9.72 1.52
CA VAL A 54 1.46 8.62 0.61
C VAL A 54 2.78 8.17 -0.01
N PRO A 55 2.91 6.90 -0.39
CA PRO A 55 1.91 5.85 -0.30
C PRO A 55 1.79 5.28 1.12
N GLN A 56 0.64 4.68 1.40
CA GLN A 56 0.46 3.86 2.60
C GLN A 56 -0.11 2.52 2.14
N ILE A 57 0.33 1.46 2.77
CA ILE A 57 0.02 0.11 2.32
C ILE A 57 -0.67 -0.67 3.43
N THR A 58 -1.69 -1.44 3.06
CA THR A 58 -2.33 -2.38 3.97
C THR A 58 -2.23 -3.79 3.38
N ILE A 59 -2.14 -4.79 4.25
CA ILE A 59 -2.18 -6.20 3.86
C ILE A 59 -3.25 -6.85 4.73
N ASP A 60 -4.25 -7.44 4.07
CA ASP A 60 -5.41 -8.02 4.75
C ASP A 60 -6.06 -6.99 5.70
N GLN A 61 -6.16 -5.74 5.23
CA GLN A 61 -6.76 -4.62 5.96
C GLN A 61 -5.96 -4.15 7.17
N LYS A 62 -4.76 -4.67 7.35
CA LYS A 62 -3.86 -4.21 8.42
C LYS A 62 -2.84 -3.25 7.85
N TRP A 63 -2.75 -2.09 8.45
CA TRP A 63 -1.81 -1.06 8.02
C TRP A 63 -0.37 -1.48 8.38
N ILE A 64 0.49 -1.52 7.36
CA ILE A 64 1.90 -1.87 7.56
C ILE A 64 2.82 -0.65 7.48
N GLY A 65 2.34 0.47 6.97
CA GLY A 65 3.12 1.69 6.83
C GLY A 65 3.29 2.10 5.39
N GLY A 66 4.34 2.85 5.11
CA GLY A 66 4.63 3.38 3.79
C GLY A 66 5.60 2.54 3.00
N PHE A 67 6.24 3.20 2.01
CA PHE A 67 7.18 2.52 1.11
C PHE A 67 8.36 1.87 1.85
N SER A 68 8.93 2.58 2.81
CA SER A 68 10.09 2.06 3.56
C SER A 68 9.72 0.81 4.35
N ASP A 69 8.53 0.80 4.96
CA ASP A 69 8.07 -0.34 5.72
C ASP A 69 7.84 -1.56 4.83
N LEU A 70 7.28 -1.33 3.64
CA LEU A 70 7.05 -2.39 2.67
C LEU A 70 8.37 -3.02 2.21
N THR A 71 9.36 -2.17 1.88
CA THR A 71 10.66 -2.67 1.42
C THR A 71 11.39 -3.41 2.53
N GLU A 72 11.26 -2.95 3.76
CA GLU A 72 11.87 -3.61 4.91
C GLU A 72 11.29 -5.00 5.11
N LEU A 73 9.97 -5.15 5.01
CA LEU A 73 9.33 -6.45 5.08
C LEU A 73 9.83 -7.40 3.99
N HIS A 74 10.00 -6.87 2.77
CA HIS A 74 10.52 -7.68 1.66
C HIS A 74 11.96 -8.13 1.92
N MET A 75 12.79 -7.24 2.44
CA MET A 75 14.19 -7.55 2.73
C MET A 75 14.34 -8.60 3.83
N GLU A 76 13.39 -8.63 4.75
CA GLU A 76 13.36 -9.60 5.84
C GLU A 76 12.69 -10.91 5.45
N ASN A 77 12.24 -11.03 4.20
CA ASN A 77 11.46 -12.17 3.68
C ASN A 77 10.13 -12.37 4.43
N ALA A 78 9.69 -11.37 5.16
CA ALA A 78 8.43 -11.44 5.90
C ALA A 78 7.23 -11.13 5.00
N LEU A 79 7.44 -10.39 3.91
CA LEU A 79 6.35 -9.99 3.04
C LEU A 79 5.70 -11.21 2.36
N ASP A 80 6.50 -12.15 1.90
CA ASP A 80 5.96 -13.35 1.24
C ASP A 80 5.04 -14.13 2.18
N GLU A 81 5.40 -14.23 3.44
CA GLU A 81 4.59 -14.93 4.44
C GLU A 81 3.24 -14.24 4.66
N LEU A 82 3.22 -12.91 4.51
CA LEU A 82 2.00 -12.14 4.72
C LEU A 82 1.04 -12.17 3.53
N VAL A 83 1.57 -12.35 2.30
CA VAL A 83 0.76 -12.25 1.09
C VAL A 83 0.49 -13.58 0.40
N GLU A 84 1.17 -14.63 0.76
CA GLU A 84 0.92 -15.95 0.20
C GLU A 84 -0.34 -16.57 0.80
N PRO A 85 -1.13 -17.28 -0.03
CA PRO A 85 -2.34 -17.92 0.46
C PRO A 85 -2.06 -19.08 1.41
#